data_69ff30b03af01359080869c0b34e96bc
#
_entry.id   69ff30b03af01359080869c0b34e96bc
#
_cell.length_a   1.000
_cell.length_b   1.000
_cell.length_c   1.000
_cell.angle_alpha   90.00
_cell.angle_beta   90.00
_cell.angle_gamma   90.00
#
_symmetry.space_group_name_H-M   'P 1'
#
loop_
_entity.id
_entity.type
_entity.pdbx_description
1 polymer ?
#
loop_
_entity_poly.entity_id
_entity_poly.type
_entity_poly.pdbx_seq_one_letter_code
_entity_poly.pdbx_strand_id
1 'polypeptide(L)'
;MKEKNNTSACATKRTSIGGQALIEGIMMRGPKISAMAVRNPEGEIILEKWENETSKRPKICKWPFVRGIFNFVDSMRAGYKALMRSAEIAGLEEVEVEALIDTQTESDATPAPEQAKGKKEEPKAPWYFNVLMVISALLGVAIAIVLFLYLPSQLYSWLTRAVPALDGQYLARAVFEGVLRILLFVGYMAAVALMKDIKRTFMYHGAEHKTIFCYEQGLPLTVENVKKQRRFHPRCGTSFMILMLLVSIIVSMFIRIDNAFLRTGIKLLLIPVIVGIGYELIKLAGRKDNIFTRVMSAPGLWLQRISTKEPEEDEMIRCAILAFMEVLPEEELETERAKLDQIED
;
A
#
# COMPACT_ATOMS: atom_id res chain seq x y z
N MET A 1 46.42 0.62 -23.10
CA MET A 1 45.95 1.63 -22.12
C MET A 1 44.55 1.21 -21.73
N LYS A 2 44.37 0.70 -20.50
CA LYS A 2 43.06 0.31 -19.97
C LYS A 2 42.47 1.55 -19.28
N GLU A 3 41.43 2.13 -19.87
CA GLU A 3 40.60 3.11 -19.19
C GLU A 3 40.03 2.51 -17.92
N LYS A 4 40.46 3.01 -16.78
CA LYS A 4 39.83 2.76 -15.50
C LYS A 4 38.51 3.53 -15.49
N ASN A 5 37.39 2.82 -15.69
CA ASN A 5 36.08 3.31 -15.34
C ASN A 5 36.06 3.65 -13.85
N ASN A 6 36.26 4.94 -13.56
CA ASN A 6 36.13 5.53 -12.23
C ASN A 6 34.64 5.80 -11.99
N THR A 7 33.83 4.75 -11.80
CA THR A 7 32.54 4.88 -11.17
C THR A 7 32.78 5.15 -9.69
N SER A 8 32.98 6.43 -9.35
CA SER A 8 32.83 6.89 -7.98
C SER A 8 31.48 6.38 -7.49
N ALA A 9 31.51 5.46 -6.52
CA ALA A 9 30.33 5.00 -5.82
C ALA A 9 29.70 6.23 -5.15
N CYS A 10 28.71 6.82 -5.79
CA CYS A 10 27.86 7.84 -5.22
C CYS A 10 27.24 7.21 -3.99
N ALA A 11 27.56 7.73 -2.80
CA ALA A 11 27.02 7.24 -1.55
C ALA A 11 25.50 7.36 -1.63
N THR A 12 24.80 6.24 -1.77
CA THR A 12 23.35 6.22 -1.90
C THR A 12 22.73 6.81 -0.63
N LYS A 13 22.17 8.02 -0.76
CA LYS A 13 21.49 8.71 0.33
C LYS A 13 20.18 7.99 0.59
N ARG A 14 20.04 7.30 1.72
CA ARG A 14 18.77 6.63 2.09
C ARG A 14 17.80 7.66 2.64
N THR A 15 16.67 7.84 1.97
CA THR A 15 15.57 8.67 2.47
C THR A 15 14.67 7.91 3.46
N SER A 16 14.03 8.66 4.37
CA SER A 16 12.94 8.16 5.23
C SER A 16 11.55 8.39 4.61
N ILE A 17 11.50 8.95 3.40
CA ILE A 17 10.25 9.17 2.67
C ILE A 17 9.78 7.83 2.11
N GLY A 18 8.51 7.55 2.27
CA GLY A 18 7.80 6.43 1.66
C GLY A 18 6.50 6.93 1.07
N GLY A 19 5.88 6.13 0.21
CA GLY A 19 4.64 6.53 -0.42
C GLY A 19 3.58 5.46 -0.42
N GLN A 20 2.48 5.79 -1.06
CA GLN A 20 1.35 4.91 -1.32
C GLN A 20 0.72 5.33 -2.65
N ALA A 21 0.56 4.37 -3.55
CA ALA A 21 -0.24 4.59 -4.75
C ALA A 21 -1.72 4.80 -4.37
N LEU A 22 -2.34 5.74 -5.05
CA LEU A 22 -3.74 6.14 -4.90
C LEU A 22 -4.47 5.93 -6.24
N ILE A 23 -5.75 6.28 -6.26
CA ILE A 23 -6.52 6.34 -7.49
C ILE A 23 -6.05 7.57 -8.27
N GLU A 24 -5.58 7.36 -9.49
CA GLU A 24 -5.03 8.38 -10.39
C GLU A 24 -3.96 9.27 -9.73
N GLY A 25 -3.22 8.75 -8.73
CA GLY A 25 -2.27 9.56 -8.01
C GLY A 25 -1.34 8.81 -7.07
N ILE A 26 -0.58 9.58 -6.31
CA ILE A 26 0.41 9.09 -5.34
C ILE A 26 0.38 9.99 -4.11
N MET A 27 0.41 9.38 -2.94
CA MET A 27 0.74 10.04 -1.68
C MET A 27 2.19 9.76 -1.31
N MET A 28 2.94 10.77 -0.98
CA MET A 28 4.27 10.67 -0.34
C MET A 28 4.19 11.12 1.11
N ARG A 29 4.88 10.39 1.98
CA ARG A 29 4.94 10.69 3.41
C ARG A 29 6.38 10.91 3.85
N GLY A 30 6.69 12.15 4.16
CA GLY A 30 7.94 12.56 4.76
C GLY A 30 7.91 12.53 6.31
N PRO A 31 8.99 12.95 6.96
CA PRO A 31 9.08 12.98 8.42
C PRO A 31 8.09 13.93 9.09
N LYS A 32 7.79 15.07 8.48
CA LYS A 32 6.93 16.13 9.04
C LYS A 32 5.65 16.35 8.23
N ILE A 33 5.73 16.22 6.92
CA ILE A 33 4.69 16.57 5.95
C ILE A 33 4.34 15.32 5.14
N SER A 34 3.08 15.15 4.82
CA SER A 34 2.59 14.27 3.77
C SER A 34 2.01 15.11 2.66
N ALA A 35 2.18 14.68 1.43
CA ALA A 35 1.59 15.31 0.26
C ALA A 35 1.04 14.25 -0.68
N MET A 36 -0.03 14.58 -1.41
CA MET A 36 -0.53 13.76 -2.49
C MET A 36 -0.66 14.59 -3.76
N ALA A 37 -0.39 13.96 -4.88
CA ALA A 37 -0.62 14.47 -6.21
C ALA A 37 -1.56 13.52 -6.94
N VAL A 38 -2.70 14.01 -7.39
CA VAL A 38 -3.77 13.23 -8.00
C VAL A 38 -4.20 13.91 -9.28
N ARG A 39 -4.39 13.15 -10.34
CA ARG A 39 -4.89 13.66 -11.62
C ARG A 39 -6.41 13.67 -11.63
N ASN A 40 -7.00 14.83 -11.94
CA ASN A 40 -8.43 14.99 -12.11
C ASN A 40 -8.90 14.51 -13.52
N PRO A 41 -10.22 14.42 -13.78
CA PRO A 41 -10.73 14.01 -15.09
C PRO A 41 -10.32 14.92 -16.24
N GLU A 42 -10.04 16.21 -15.97
CA GLU A 42 -9.57 17.19 -16.94
C GLU A 42 -8.09 17.01 -17.30
N GLY A 43 -7.38 16.13 -16.58
CA GLY A 43 -5.96 15.84 -16.80
C GLY A 43 -5.00 16.73 -15.98
N GLU A 44 -5.51 17.63 -15.13
CA GLU A 44 -4.71 18.47 -14.26
C GLU A 44 -4.27 17.71 -13.01
N ILE A 45 -3.06 17.99 -12.53
CA ILE A 45 -2.53 17.40 -11.30
C ILE A 45 -2.88 18.31 -10.12
N ILE A 46 -3.74 17.81 -9.24
CA ILE A 46 -4.10 18.46 -7.99
C ILE A 46 -3.13 18.02 -6.90
N LEU A 47 -2.52 19.01 -6.24
CA LEU A 47 -1.53 18.79 -5.18
C LEU A 47 -2.11 19.23 -3.83
N GLU A 48 -2.19 18.30 -2.88
CA GLU A 48 -2.61 18.60 -1.51
C GLU A 48 -1.52 18.17 -0.53
N LYS A 49 -1.29 18.98 0.51
CA LYS A 49 -0.32 18.66 1.56
C LYS A 49 -0.89 18.92 2.95
N TRP A 50 -0.41 18.16 3.93
CA TRP A 50 -0.78 18.31 5.33
C TRP A 50 0.36 17.91 6.27
N GLU A 51 0.34 18.46 7.46
CA GLU A 51 1.30 18.07 8.49
C GLU A 51 0.98 16.68 9.06
N ASN A 52 2.03 15.90 9.26
CA ASN A 52 1.89 14.62 9.95
C ASN A 52 1.57 14.88 11.42
N GLU A 53 0.44 14.37 11.90
CA GLU A 53 0.16 14.37 13.34
C GLU A 53 1.24 13.58 14.07
N THR A 54 2.32 14.25 14.46
CA THR A 54 3.29 13.72 15.42
C THR A 54 2.61 13.72 16.79
N SER A 55 1.85 12.69 16.98
CA SER A 55 0.97 12.52 18.10
C SER A 55 1.74 12.73 19.41
N LYS A 56 1.15 13.54 20.32
CA LYS A 56 1.48 13.64 21.75
C LYS A 56 1.20 12.32 22.47
N ARG A 57 1.78 11.23 21.96
CA ARG A 57 1.50 9.89 22.45
C ARG A 57 2.18 9.61 23.77
N PRO A 58 1.51 8.88 24.67
CA PRO A 58 2.12 8.36 25.90
C PRO A 58 3.41 7.60 25.59
N LYS A 59 4.37 7.62 26.54
CA LYS A 59 5.67 6.95 26.38
C LYS A 59 5.55 5.46 26.06
N ILE A 60 4.49 4.79 26.52
CA ILE A 60 4.21 3.36 26.26
C ILE A 60 4.04 3.06 24.76
N CYS A 61 3.46 3.99 24.00
CA CYS A 61 3.30 3.84 22.53
C CYS A 61 4.62 3.91 21.76
N LYS A 62 5.73 4.25 22.43
CA LYS A 62 7.08 4.29 21.87
C LYS A 62 7.86 3.01 22.13
N TRP A 63 7.34 2.10 22.95
CA TRP A 63 8.00 0.84 23.28
C TRP A 63 8.11 -0.07 22.05
N PRO A 64 9.18 -0.89 21.95
CA PRO A 64 9.28 -1.92 20.92
C PRO A 64 8.01 -2.77 20.85
N PHE A 65 7.65 -3.26 19.67
CA PHE A 65 6.41 -3.97 19.33
C PHE A 65 5.15 -3.10 19.43
N VAL A 66 4.91 -2.39 20.55
CA VAL A 66 3.75 -1.51 20.76
C VAL A 66 3.72 -0.38 19.73
N ARG A 67 4.86 0.25 19.48
CA ARG A 67 4.99 1.31 18.45
C ARG A 67 4.63 0.82 17.05
N GLY A 68 4.89 -0.46 16.76
CA GLY A 68 4.57 -1.07 15.48
C GLY A 68 3.07 -1.11 15.23
N ILE A 69 2.29 -1.47 16.24
CA ILE A 69 0.82 -1.51 16.18
C ILE A 69 0.27 -0.10 15.90
N PHE A 70 0.70 0.88 16.69
CA PHE A 70 0.22 2.26 16.53
C PHE A 70 0.62 2.87 15.18
N ASN A 71 1.86 2.68 14.74
CA ASN A 71 2.32 3.18 13.45
C ASN A 71 1.59 2.51 12.28
N PHE A 72 1.26 1.22 12.41
CA PHE A 72 0.46 0.52 11.41
C PHE A 72 -0.96 1.10 11.33
N VAL A 73 -1.63 1.28 12.47
CA VAL A 73 -2.98 1.86 12.51
C VAL A 73 -2.99 3.28 11.92
N ASP A 74 -1.99 4.12 12.26
CA ASP A 74 -1.89 5.47 11.69
C ASP A 74 -1.65 5.44 10.18
N SER A 75 -0.78 4.52 9.71
CA SER A 75 -0.55 4.38 8.27
C SER A 75 -1.80 3.92 7.54
N MET A 76 -2.58 3.00 8.13
CA MET A 76 -3.87 2.58 7.58
C MET A 76 -4.88 3.74 7.54
N ARG A 77 -4.99 4.51 8.63
CA ARG A 77 -5.89 5.67 8.70
C ARG A 77 -5.52 6.76 7.68
N ALA A 78 -4.23 7.10 7.62
CA ALA A 78 -3.73 8.11 6.67
C ALA A 78 -3.91 7.65 5.21
N GLY A 79 -3.58 6.38 4.94
CA GLY A 79 -3.73 5.80 3.62
C GLY A 79 -5.18 5.71 3.16
N TYR A 80 -6.10 5.31 4.04
CA TYR A 80 -7.52 5.29 3.74
C TYR A 80 -8.07 6.70 3.42
N LYS A 81 -7.72 7.69 4.28
CA LYS A 81 -8.13 9.10 4.05
C LYS A 81 -7.64 9.63 2.70
N ALA A 82 -6.37 9.36 2.37
CA ALA A 82 -5.80 9.77 1.10
C ALA A 82 -6.43 9.04 -0.10
N LEU A 83 -6.76 7.74 0.06
CA LEU A 83 -7.42 6.96 -0.98
C LEU A 83 -8.83 7.51 -1.29
N MET A 84 -9.64 7.78 -0.24
CA MET A 84 -10.97 8.37 -0.43
C MET A 84 -10.87 9.76 -1.08
N ARG A 85 -9.95 10.60 -0.61
CA ARG A 85 -9.74 11.93 -1.21
C ARG A 85 -9.28 11.85 -2.67
N SER A 86 -8.47 10.87 -3.02
CA SER A 86 -8.05 10.66 -4.41
C SER A 86 -9.22 10.20 -5.30
N ALA A 87 -10.15 9.41 -4.77
CA ALA A 87 -11.36 9.01 -5.49
C ALA A 87 -12.25 10.21 -5.82
N GLU A 88 -12.46 11.12 -4.84
CA GLU A 88 -13.18 12.39 -5.04
C GLU A 88 -12.53 13.24 -6.15
N ILE A 89 -11.20 13.48 -6.06
CA ILE A 89 -10.45 14.28 -7.04
C ILE A 89 -10.49 13.64 -8.44
N ALA A 90 -10.41 12.29 -8.50
CA ALA A 90 -10.48 11.53 -9.75
C ALA A 90 -11.92 11.43 -10.34
N GLY A 91 -12.93 12.02 -9.69
CA GLY A 91 -14.32 12.07 -10.17
C GLY A 91 -15.07 10.72 -10.06
N LEU A 92 -14.55 9.74 -9.32
CA LEU A 92 -15.20 8.43 -9.23
C LEU A 92 -16.48 8.45 -8.38
N GLU A 93 -16.60 9.37 -7.42
CA GLU A 93 -17.82 9.51 -6.62
C GLU A 93 -18.98 10.09 -7.42
N GLU A 94 -18.71 11.00 -8.39
CA GLU A 94 -19.73 11.57 -9.26
C GLU A 94 -20.31 10.52 -10.22
N VAL A 95 -19.47 9.62 -10.75
CA VAL A 95 -19.88 8.57 -11.68
C VAL A 95 -20.75 7.49 -10.98
N GLU A 96 -20.46 7.14 -9.72
CA GLU A 96 -21.28 6.18 -8.97
C GLU A 96 -22.66 6.76 -8.62
N VAL A 97 -22.74 8.04 -8.32
CA VAL A 97 -24.00 8.73 -8.02
C VAL A 97 -24.84 8.90 -9.30
N GLU A 98 -24.24 9.26 -10.43
CA GLU A 98 -24.92 9.36 -11.73
C GLU A 98 -25.43 8.00 -12.22
N ALA A 99 -24.62 6.93 -12.13
CA ALA A 99 -25.03 5.59 -12.51
C ALA A 99 -26.16 5.02 -11.63
N LEU A 100 -26.26 5.43 -10.36
CA LEU A 100 -27.37 5.09 -9.47
C LEU A 100 -28.64 5.91 -9.75
N ILE A 101 -28.48 7.13 -10.23
CA ILE A 101 -29.61 8.00 -10.63
C ILE A 101 -30.19 7.52 -11.96
N ASP A 102 -29.38 7.18 -12.94
CA ASP A 102 -29.81 6.66 -14.25
C ASP A 102 -30.56 5.33 -14.15
N THR A 103 -30.20 4.47 -13.18
CA THR A 103 -30.95 3.22 -12.93
C THR A 103 -32.33 3.47 -12.31
N GLN A 104 -32.62 4.65 -11.77
CA GLN A 104 -33.93 5.00 -11.21
C GLN A 104 -34.79 5.89 -12.12
N THR A 105 -34.23 6.45 -13.20
CA THR A 105 -34.93 7.43 -14.06
C THR A 105 -35.48 6.88 -15.37
N GLU A 106 -35.53 5.54 -15.57
CA GLU A 106 -36.25 4.96 -16.71
C GLU A 106 -37.81 5.02 -16.59
N SER A 107 -38.33 5.73 -15.60
CA SER A 107 -39.78 6.04 -15.57
C SER A 107 -40.01 7.53 -15.24
N ASP A 108 -40.15 8.31 -16.25
CA ASP A 108 -40.79 9.66 -16.40
C ASP A 108 -39.88 10.74 -16.98
N ALA A 109 -39.99 10.84 -18.29
CA ALA A 109 -39.44 11.95 -19.05
C ALA A 109 -40.31 13.21 -18.91
N THR A 110 -39.78 14.29 -18.36
CA THR A 110 -40.21 15.66 -18.71
C THR A 110 -39.04 16.63 -18.56
N PRO A 111 -38.71 17.45 -19.53
CA PRO A 111 -37.57 18.36 -19.49
C PRO A 111 -37.91 19.64 -18.71
N ALA A 112 -37.02 20.05 -17.82
CA ALA A 112 -37.11 21.33 -17.13
C ALA A 112 -35.79 22.14 -17.30
N PRO A 113 -35.83 23.46 -17.26
CA PRO A 113 -34.94 24.36 -18.00
C PRO A 113 -33.67 24.74 -17.24
N GLU A 114 -32.66 25.13 -18.06
CA GLU A 114 -31.40 25.78 -17.65
C GLU A 114 -31.61 27.01 -16.75
N GLN A 115 -30.64 27.18 -15.87
CA GLN A 115 -30.13 28.35 -15.17
C GLN A 115 -30.27 28.33 -13.65
N ALA A 116 -29.10 28.18 -12.99
CA ALA A 116 -28.63 29.12 -11.97
C ALA A 116 -27.25 28.69 -11.44
N LYS A 117 -26.23 29.52 -11.65
CA LYS A 117 -24.94 29.48 -10.90
C LYS A 117 -25.22 29.85 -9.44
N GLY A 118 -25.36 28.85 -8.59
CA GLY A 118 -25.37 28.98 -7.15
C GLY A 118 -24.43 27.95 -6.58
N LYS A 119 -23.68 28.25 -5.49
CA LYS A 119 -22.88 27.31 -4.74
C LYS A 119 -23.66 26.00 -4.61
N LYS A 120 -23.23 24.95 -5.30
CA LYS A 120 -23.75 23.59 -5.09
C LYS A 120 -23.36 23.18 -3.67
N GLU A 121 -24.31 23.17 -2.75
CA GLU A 121 -24.20 22.36 -1.55
C GLU A 121 -24.14 20.91 -2.04
N GLU A 122 -23.04 20.22 -1.73
CA GLU A 122 -22.87 18.81 -2.06
C GLU A 122 -24.09 18.03 -1.55
N PRO A 123 -24.76 17.23 -2.38
CA PRO A 123 -25.88 16.43 -1.93
C PRO A 123 -25.34 15.43 -0.90
N LYS A 124 -25.67 15.61 0.35
CA LYS A 124 -25.29 14.67 1.43
C LYS A 124 -25.82 13.30 1.07
N ALA A 125 -24.89 12.36 0.84
CA ALA A 125 -25.25 10.98 0.58
C ALA A 125 -26.29 10.48 1.59
N PRO A 126 -27.37 9.81 1.14
CA PRO A 126 -28.43 9.38 2.05
C PRO A 126 -27.86 8.43 3.11
N TRP A 127 -28.39 8.49 4.32
CA TRP A 127 -27.89 7.71 5.48
C TRP A 127 -27.74 6.20 5.21
N TYR A 128 -28.59 5.62 4.38
CA TYR A 128 -28.55 4.20 3.99
C TYR A 128 -27.30 3.87 3.16
N PHE A 129 -26.72 4.83 2.40
CA PHE A 129 -25.48 4.64 1.66
C PHE A 129 -24.30 4.38 2.62
N ASN A 130 -24.19 5.17 3.69
CA ASN A 130 -23.18 4.94 4.72
C ASN A 130 -23.35 3.57 5.40
N VAL A 131 -24.59 3.15 5.64
CA VAL A 131 -24.88 1.82 6.20
C VAL A 131 -24.47 0.73 5.22
N LEU A 132 -24.76 0.86 3.94
CA LEU A 132 -24.39 -0.11 2.90
C LEU A 132 -22.86 -0.21 2.77
N MET A 133 -22.14 0.90 2.80
CA MET A 133 -20.67 0.93 2.81
C MET A 133 -20.09 0.17 4.02
N VAL A 134 -20.65 0.37 5.21
CA VAL A 134 -20.20 -0.33 6.42
C VAL A 134 -20.48 -1.83 6.29
N ILE A 135 -21.66 -2.22 5.82
CA ILE A 135 -22.04 -3.63 5.63
C ILE A 135 -21.11 -4.30 4.61
N SER A 136 -20.84 -3.66 3.46
CA SER A 136 -19.94 -4.21 2.45
C SER A 136 -18.50 -4.35 2.95
N ALA A 137 -18.02 -3.37 3.73
CA ALA A 137 -16.71 -3.45 4.36
C ALA A 137 -16.64 -4.62 5.38
N LEU A 138 -17.64 -4.78 6.23
CA LEU A 138 -17.73 -5.89 7.18
C LEU A 138 -17.80 -7.24 6.47
N LEU A 139 -18.57 -7.33 5.39
CA LEU A 139 -18.66 -8.53 4.56
C LEU A 139 -17.31 -8.87 3.91
N GLY A 140 -16.61 -7.87 3.38
CA GLY A 140 -15.27 -8.05 2.83
C GLY A 140 -14.28 -8.56 3.87
N VAL A 141 -14.30 -8.02 5.09
CA VAL A 141 -13.46 -8.50 6.21
C VAL A 141 -13.85 -9.95 6.57
N ALA A 142 -15.14 -10.27 6.66
CA ALA A 142 -15.60 -11.63 6.96
C ALA A 142 -15.14 -12.63 5.90
N ILE A 143 -15.26 -12.30 4.62
CA ILE A 143 -14.78 -13.13 3.50
C ILE A 143 -13.26 -13.33 3.61
N ALA A 144 -12.50 -12.28 3.89
CA ALA A 144 -11.05 -12.38 4.07
C ALA A 144 -10.66 -13.30 5.24
N ILE A 145 -11.36 -13.22 6.37
CA ILE A 145 -11.14 -14.13 7.52
C ILE A 145 -11.44 -15.58 7.11
N VAL A 146 -12.56 -15.82 6.44
CA VAL A 146 -12.92 -17.16 5.98
C VAL A 146 -11.89 -17.69 5.00
N LEU A 147 -11.51 -16.91 3.99
CA LEU A 147 -10.60 -17.34 2.93
C LEU A 147 -9.17 -17.56 3.43
N PHE A 148 -8.64 -16.64 4.23
CA PHE A 148 -7.20 -16.65 4.59
C PHE A 148 -6.91 -17.30 5.95
N LEU A 149 -7.89 -17.41 6.85
CA LEU A 149 -7.65 -17.98 8.18
C LEU A 149 -8.42 -19.27 8.41
N TYR A 150 -9.72 -19.29 8.11
CA TYR A 150 -10.56 -20.43 8.39
C TYR A 150 -10.40 -21.56 7.35
N LEU A 151 -10.47 -21.26 6.07
CA LEU A 151 -10.37 -22.25 4.98
C LEU A 151 -9.08 -23.10 5.03
N PRO A 152 -7.87 -22.52 5.18
CA PRO A 152 -6.65 -23.33 5.33
C PRO A 152 -6.70 -24.28 6.53
N SER A 153 -7.26 -23.82 7.64
CA SER A 153 -7.43 -24.64 8.85
C SER A 153 -8.41 -25.79 8.64
N GLN A 154 -9.49 -25.53 7.91
CA GLN A 154 -10.51 -26.53 7.63
C GLN A 154 -10.01 -27.57 6.63
N LEU A 155 -9.31 -27.14 5.59
CA LEU A 155 -8.68 -28.05 4.60
C LEU A 155 -7.68 -28.99 5.25
N TYR A 156 -6.85 -28.52 6.19
CA TYR A 156 -5.98 -29.41 6.94
C TYR A 156 -6.77 -30.40 7.79
N SER A 157 -7.88 -29.99 8.41
CA SER A 157 -8.72 -30.88 9.20
C SER A 157 -9.41 -31.96 8.33
N TRP A 158 -9.69 -31.68 7.07
CA TRP A 158 -10.15 -32.69 6.10
C TRP A 158 -9.00 -33.62 5.67
N LEU A 159 -7.81 -33.05 5.45
CA LEU A 159 -6.64 -33.85 5.09
C LEU A 159 -6.28 -34.87 6.18
N THR A 160 -6.37 -34.51 7.47
CA THR A 160 -6.12 -35.44 8.58
C THR A 160 -7.13 -36.57 8.65
N ARG A 161 -8.38 -36.37 8.19
CA ARG A 161 -9.36 -37.47 8.08
C ARG A 161 -8.98 -38.49 7.00
N ALA A 162 -8.37 -38.01 5.87
CA ALA A 162 -7.92 -38.86 4.79
C ALA A 162 -6.55 -39.51 5.10
N VAL A 163 -5.70 -38.83 5.87
CA VAL A 163 -4.34 -39.28 6.23
C VAL A 163 -4.18 -39.15 7.75
N PRO A 164 -4.60 -40.16 8.54
CA PRO A 164 -4.57 -40.11 10.00
C PRO A 164 -3.17 -39.91 10.60
N ALA A 165 -2.12 -40.28 9.87
CA ALA A 165 -0.73 -40.05 10.30
C ALA A 165 -0.35 -38.57 10.49
N LEU A 166 -1.14 -37.64 9.95
CA LEU A 166 -0.97 -36.19 10.10
C LEU A 166 -1.71 -35.64 11.34
N ASP A 167 -2.51 -36.44 12.02
CA ASP A 167 -3.22 -36.00 13.21
C ASP A 167 -2.23 -35.74 14.35
N GLY A 168 -2.47 -34.67 15.12
CA GLY A 168 -1.54 -34.21 16.16
C GLY A 168 -0.22 -33.58 15.65
N GLN A 169 0.01 -33.53 14.34
CA GLN A 169 1.23 -32.96 13.74
C GLN A 169 1.11 -31.43 13.59
N TYR A 170 1.26 -30.68 14.69
CA TYR A 170 1.07 -29.23 14.72
C TYR A 170 2.03 -28.46 13.79
N LEU A 171 3.26 -28.94 13.62
CA LEU A 171 4.23 -28.34 12.71
C LEU A 171 3.80 -28.51 11.25
N ALA A 172 3.41 -29.73 10.84
CA ALA A 172 2.93 -30.01 9.50
C ALA A 172 1.68 -29.16 9.18
N ARG A 173 0.78 -29.04 10.17
CA ARG A 173 -0.40 -28.16 10.08
C ARG A 173 -0.02 -26.71 9.84
N ALA A 174 0.88 -26.15 10.65
CA ALA A 174 1.28 -24.74 10.52
C ALA A 174 1.95 -24.46 9.17
N VAL A 175 2.79 -25.37 8.68
CA VAL A 175 3.42 -25.25 7.36
C VAL A 175 2.39 -25.35 6.25
N PHE A 176 1.50 -26.35 6.28
CA PHE A 176 0.45 -26.50 5.27
C PHE A 176 -0.47 -25.27 5.20
N GLU A 177 -1.02 -24.86 6.35
CA GLU A 177 -1.88 -23.66 6.42
C GLU A 177 -1.13 -22.40 5.97
N GLY A 178 0.16 -22.29 6.31
CA GLY A 178 0.99 -21.14 5.93
C GLY A 178 1.26 -21.10 4.43
N VAL A 179 1.66 -22.21 3.84
CA VAL A 179 1.91 -22.32 2.38
C VAL A 179 0.63 -22.03 1.61
N LEU A 180 -0.49 -22.65 2.02
CA LEU A 180 -1.77 -22.41 1.36
C LEU A 180 -2.20 -20.94 1.46
N ARG A 181 -1.97 -20.29 2.60
CA ARG A 181 -2.27 -18.87 2.79
C ARG A 181 -1.43 -17.98 1.88
N ILE A 182 -0.14 -18.30 1.70
CA ILE A 182 0.73 -17.58 0.75
C ILE A 182 0.23 -17.78 -0.68
N LEU A 183 -0.11 -19.00 -1.07
CA LEU A 183 -0.65 -19.30 -2.41
C LEU A 183 -1.96 -18.57 -2.68
N LEU A 184 -2.89 -18.57 -1.72
CA LEU A 184 -4.15 -17.82 -1.82
C LEU A 184 -3.90 -16.32 -1.94
N PHE A 185 -2.96 -15.77 -1.15
CA PHE A 185 -2.62 -14.35 -1.19
C PHE A 185 -1.99 -13.95 -2.53
N VAL A 186 -1.02 -14.72 -3.02
CA VAL A 186 -0.36 -14.46 -4.31
C VAL A 186 -1.36 -14.62 -5.46
N GLY A 187 -2.21 -15.65 -5.40
CA GLY A 187 -3.27 -15.87 -6.39
C GLY A 187 -4.28 -14.72 -6.40
N TYR A 188 -4.72 -14.25 -5.23
CA TYR A 188 -5.56 -13.08 -5.11
C TYR A 188 -4.90 -11.82 -5.70
N MET A 189 -3.64 -11.55 -5.33
CA MET A 189 -2.89 -10.41 -5.87
C MET A 189 -2.74 -10.48 -7.39
N ALA A 190 -2.51 -11.68 -7.94
CA ALA A 190 -2.42 -11.89 -9.37
C ALA A 190 -3.77 -11.65 -10.07
N ALA A 191 -4.87 -12.12 -9.46
CA ALA A 191 -6.22 -11.94 -9.99
C ALA A 191 -6.62 -10.45 -10.02
N VAL A 192 -6.44 -9.72 -8.92
CA VAL A 192 -6.77 -8.28 -8.89
C VAL A 192 -5.87 -7.45 -9.79
N ALA A 193 -4.62 -7.86 -10.03
CA ALA A 193 -3.70 -7.21 -10.96
C ALA A 193 -4.14 -7.26 -12.43
N LEU A 194 -5.14 -8.10 -12.77
CA LEU A 194 -5.75 -8.18 -14.10
C LEU A 194 -6.82 -7.09 -14.30
N MET A 195 -7.37 -6.55 -13.22
CA MET A 195 -8.34 -5.45 -13.28
C MET A 195 -7.63 -4.16 -13.78
N LYS A 196 -8.24 -3.43 -14.72
CA LYS A 196 -7.64 -2.26 -15.35
C LYS A 196 -7.27 -1.17 -14.33
N ASP A 197 -8.17 -0.88 -13.40
CA ASP A 197 -7.99 0.19 -12.40
C ASP A 197 -6.90 -0.16 -11.39
N ILE A 198 -6.85 -1.44 -10.96
CA ILE A 198 -5.79 -1.93 -10.07
C ILE A 198 -4.44 -1.97 -10.80
N LYS A 199 -4.41 -2.38 -12.07
CA LYS A 199 -3.20 -2.33 -12.91
C LYS A 199 -2.68 -0.90 -13.00
N ARG A 200 -3.57 0.09 -13.15
CA ARG A 200 -3.23 1.50 -13.23
C ARG A 200 -2.67 2.01 -11.89
N THR A 201 -3.31 1.68 -10.77
CA THR A 201 -2.77 1.96 -9.42
C THR A 201 -1.37 1.34 -9.23
N PHE A 202 -1.13 0.13 -9.76
CA PHE A 202 0.21 -0.49 -9.70
C PHE A 202 1.25 0.20 -10.61
N MET A 203 0.84 0.95 -11.63
CA MET A 203 1.74 1.82 -12.41
C MET A 203 2.16 3.05 -11.60
N TYR A 204 1.22 3.69 -10.88
CA TYR A 204 1.54 4.76 -9.92
C TYR A 204 2.50 4.27 -8.83
N HIS A 205 2.31 3.06 -8.32
CA HIS A 205 3.22 2.44 -7.36
C HIS A 205 4.63 2.21 -7.97
N GLY A 206 4.70 1.87 -9.25
CA GLY A 206 5.96 1.80 -9.97
C GLY A 206 6.64 3.16 -10.11
N ALA A 207 5.88 4.22 -10.41
CA ALA A 207 6.38 5.59 -10.49
C ALA A 207 6.92 6.09 -9.15
N GLU A 208 6.21 5.80 -8.03
CA GLU A 208 6.67 6.06 -6.67
C GLU A 208 8.06 5.50 -6.41
N HIS A 209 8.24 4.19 -6.63
CA HIS A 209 9.52 3.52 -6.38
C HIS A 209 10.65 4.10 -7.24
N LYS A 210 10.38 4.36 -8.52
CA LYS A 210 11.37 4.95 -9.44
C LYS A 210 11.80 6.34 -8.99
N THR A 211 10.87 7.16 -8.52
CA THR A 211 11.16 8.51 -8.01
C THR A 211 12.03 8.45 -6.76
N ILE A 212 11.69 7.57 -5.79
CA ILE A 212 12.51 7.37 -4.60
C ILE A 212 13.93 6.92 -4.96
N PHE A 213 14.09 5.97 -5.90
CA PHE A 213 15.41 5.53 -6.34
C PHE A 213 16.19 6.63 -7.06
N CYS A 214 15.56 7.44 -7.90
CA CYS A 214 16.20 8.57 -8.58
C CYS A 214 16.83 9.52 -7.55
N TYR A 215 16.06 9.89 -6.54
CA TYR A 215 16.52 10.74 -5.46
C TYR A 215 17.64 10.10 -4.64
N GLU A 216 17.52 8.82 -4.26
CA GLU A 216 18.54 8.11 -3.49
C GLU A 216 19.86 7.93 -4.22
N GLN A 217 19.83 7.95 -5.55
CA GLN A 217 21.03 7.98 -6.39
C GLN A 217 21.62 9.38 -6.57
N GLY A 218 20.96 10.42 -6.02
CA GLY A 218 21.42 11.81 -6.12
C GLY A 218 21.22 12.41 -7.52
N LEU A 219 20.43 11.74 -8.39
CA LEU A 219 20.11 12.22 -9.73
C LEU A 219 19.03 13.29 -9.65
N PRO A 220 19.04 14.30 -10.56
CA PRO A 220 17.96 15.26 -10.68
C PRO A 220 16.62 14.59 -10.95
N LEU A 221 15.55 15.05 -10.29
CA LEU A 221 14.20 14.49 -10.39
C LEU A 221 13.50 14.92 -11.70
N THR A 222 14.04 14.51 -12.84
CA THR A 222 13.40 14.65 -14.15
C THR A 222 12.65 13.38 -14.54
N VAL A 223 11.67 13.52 -15.42
CA VAL A 223 10.91 12.37 -15.94
C VAL A 223 11.84 11.34 -16.58
N GLU A 224 12.85 11.79 -17.36
CA GLU A 224 13.82 10.94 -18.04
C GLU A 224 14.70 10.15 -17.05
N ASN A 225 15.17 10.80 -16.00
CA ASN A 225 15.99 10.13 -14.99
C ASN A 225 15.19 9.14 -14.17
N VAL A 226 13.95 9.48 -13.80
CA VAL A 226 13.04 8.61 -13.07
C VAL A 226 12.65 7.39 -13.93
N LYS A 227 12.37 7.55 -15.22
CA LYS A 227 12.08 6.43 -16.14
C LYS A 227 13.17 5.37 -16.17
N LYS A 228 14.43 5.77 -16.06
CA LYS A 228 15.58 4.86 -16.10
C LYS A 228 15.74 4.03 -14.81
N GLN A 229 15.05 4.41 -13.72
CA GLN A 229 15.17 3.72 -12.44
C GLN A 229 14.40 2.41 -12.40
N ARG A 230 14.83 1.52 -11.48
CA ARG A 230 14.12 0.25 -11.22
C ARG A 230 12.90 0.48 -10.32
N ARG A 231 11.86 -0.36 -10.51
CA ARG A 231 10.60 -0.26 -9.74
C ARG A 231 10.55 -1.15 -8.50
N PHE A 232 11.54 -2.00 -8.23
CA PHE A 232 11.52 -2.91 -7.10
C PHE A 232 12.27 -2.31 -5.91
N HIS A 233 11.54 -1.91 -4.87
CA HIS A 233 12.12 -1.22 -3.71
C HIS A 233 12.06 -2.08 -2.44
N PRO A 234 13.19 -2.31 -1.72
CA PRO A 234 13.24 -3.25 -0.58
C PRO A 234 12.47 -2.77 0.66
N ARG A 235 12.16 -1.48 0.77
CA ARG A 235 11.47 -0.86 1.91
C ARG A 235 9.98 -0.59 1.63
N CYS A 236 9.40 -1.22 0.63
CA CYS A 236 8.00 -1.07 0.28
C CYS A 236 7.07 -1.77 1.28
N GLY A 237 5.85 -1.23 1.45
CA GLY A 237 4.80 -1.82 2.27
C GLY A 237 4.37 -3.23 1.86
N THR A 238 4.50 -3.60 0.56
CA THR A 238 4.23 -4.97 0.11
C THR A 238 5.22 -6.00 0.68
N SER A 239 6.49 -5.59 0.89
CA SER A 239 7.47 -6.42 1.60
C SER A 239 7.07 -6.66 3.06
N PHE A 240 6.44 -5.69 3.70
CA PHE A 240 5.89 -5.83 5.05
C PHE A 240 4.76 -6.86 5.10
N MET A 241 3.84 -6.87 4.12
CA MET A 241 2.74 -7.85 4.09
C MET A 241 3.25 -9.30 4.03
N ILE A 242 4.21 -9.60 3.15
CA ILE A 242 4.81 -10.94 3.06
C ILE A 242 5.54 -11.30 4.37
N LEU A 243 6.27 -10.35 4.96
CA LEU A 243 6.95 -10.57 6.23
C LEU A 243 5.94 -10.92 7.34
N MET A 244 4.79 -10.23 7.38
CA MET A 244 3.70 -10.53 8.32
C MET A 244 3.14 -11.94 8.12
N LEU A 245 2.98 -12.39 6.87
CA LEU A 245 2.57 -13.76 6.57
C LEU A 245 3.58 -14.78 7.12
N LEU A 246 4.87 -14.56 6.89
CA LEU A 246 5.93 -15.44 7.41
C LEU A 246 5.94 -15.47 8.94
N VAL A 247 5.85 -14.31 9.60
CA VAL A 247 5.75 -14.23 11.07
C VAL A 247 4.49 -14.96 11.56
N SER A 248 3.36 -14.84 10.86
CA SER A 248 2.12 -15.52 11.23
C SER A 248 2.24 -17.06 11.15
N ILE A 249 3.04 -17.58 10.22
CA ILE A 249 3.32 -19.01 10.12
C ILE A 249 4.10 -19.46 11.36
N ILE A 250 5.18 -18.74 11.69
CA ILE A 250 6.02 -19.06 12.87
C ILE A 250 5.18 -19.02 14.14
N VAL A 251 4.37 -17.97 14.34
CA VAL A 251 3.47 -17.85 15.50
C VAL A 251 2.45 -18.99 15.54
N SER A 252 1.94 -19.40 14.35
CA SER A 252 0.96 -20.50 14.25
C SER A 252 1.53 -21.86 14.68
N MET A 253 2.85 -22.07 14.64
CA MET A 253 3.49 -23.31 15.10
C MET A 253 3.33 -23.55 16.61
N PHE A 254 3.09 -22.48 17.37
CA PHE A 254 2.91 -22.55 18.82
C PHE A 254 1.44 -22.75 19.23
N ILE A 255 0.49 -22.67 18.28
CA ILE A 255 -0.95 -22.80 18.56
C ILE A 255 -1.34 -24.29 18.45
N ARG A 256 -1.50 -24.92 19.61
CA ARG A 256 -1.84 -26.35 19.74
C ARG A 256 -3.34 -26.52 20.04
N ILE A 257 -4.19 -26.17 19.08
CA ILE A 257 -5.65 -26.22 19.20
C ILE A 257 -6.22 -26.92 17.97
N ASP A 258 -7.03 -27.96 18.18
CA ASP A 258 -7.58 -28.75 17.09
C ASP A 258 -8.85 -28.16 16.50
N ASN A 259 -9.68 -27.51 17.31
CA ASN A 259 -10.86 -26.82 16.83
C ASN A 259 -10.50 -25.65 15.91
N ALA A 260 -10.90 -25.74 14.64
CA ALA A 260 -10.58 -24.75 13.60
C ALA A 260 -11.14 -23.36 13.92
N PHE A 261 -12.34 -23.28 14.49
CA PHE A 261 -12.98 -22.00 14.83
C PHE A 261 -12.20 -21.29 15.98
N LEU A 262 -11.94 -22.02 17.06
CA LEU A 262 -11.20 -21.46 18.21
C LEU A 262 -9.77 -21.06 17.81
N ARG A 263 -9.12 -21.88 16.98
CA ARG A 263 -7.79 -21.57 16.42
C ARG A 263 -7.79 -20.31 15.57
N THR A 264 -8.82 -20.11 14.74
CA THR A 264 -8.99 -18.89 13.95
C THR A 264 -9.18 -17.66 14.85
N GLY A 265 -10.00 -17.78 15.89
CA GLY A 265 -10.19 -16.72 16.88
C GLY A 265 -8.89 -16.31 17.58
N ILE A 266 -8.04 -17.29 17.96
CA ILE A 266 -6.73 -17.00 18.57
C ILE A 266 -5.78 -16.35 17.55
N LYS A 267 -5.77 -16.79 16.30
CA LYS A 267 -4.97 -16.14 15.24
C LYS A 267 -5.38 -14.68 15.05
N LEU A 268 -6.68 -14.36 15.08
CA LEU A 268 -7.18 -12.99 15.03
C LEU A 268 -6.69 -12.17 16.23
N LEU A 269 -6.78 -12.73 17.43
CA LEU A 269 -6.30 -12.06 18.65
C LEU A 269 -4.79 -11.79 18.61
N LEU A 270 -4.02 -12.63 17.92
CA LEU A 270 -2.56 -12.48 17.80
C LEU A 270 -2.13 -11.53 16.68
N ILE A 271 -3.03 -11.01 15.83
CA ILE A 271 -2.70 -10.05 14.77
C ILE A 271 -1.89 -8.86 15.29
N PRO A 272 -2.24 -8.17 16.39
CA PRO A 272 -1.45 -7.07 16.91
C PRO A 272 -0.01 -7.47 17.26
N VAL A 273 0.19 -8.67 17.81
CA VAL A 273 1.52 -9.21 18.13
C VAL A 273 2.33 -9.46 16.85
N ILE A 274 1.70 -10.07 15.83
CA ILE A 274 2.32 -10.32 14.53
C ILE A 274 2.73 -9.00 13.87
N VAL A 275 1.87 -7.99 13.90
CA VAL A 275 2.15 -6.64 13.38
C VAL A 275 3.33 -6.01 14.13
N GLY A 276 3.36 -6.09 15.46
CA GLY A 276 4.44 -5.57 16.28
C GLY A 276 5.79 -6.22 15.95
N ILE A 277 5.83 -7.55 15.84
CA ILE A 277 7.03 -8.32 15.46
C ILE A 277 7.47 -7.93 14.03
N GLY A 278 6.55 -7.96 13.06
CA GLY A 278 6.83 -7.64 11.66
C GLY A 278 7.39 -6.22 11.50
N TYR A 279 6.84 -5.25 12.24
CA TYR A 279 7.33 -3.88 12.24
C TYR A 279 8.78 -3.76 12.74
N GLU A 280 9.14 -4.44 13.85
CA GLU A 280 10.52 -4.43 14.36
C GLU A 280 11.47 -5.10 13.37
N LEU A 281 11.07 -6.19 12.73
CA LEU A 281 11.89 -6.89 11.73
C LEU A 281 12.14 -6.01 10.50
N ILE A 282 11.12 -5.34 9.95
CA ILE A 282 11.31 -4.47 8.77
C ILE A 282 12.15 -3.24 9.13
N LYS A 283 12.00 -2.70 10.34
CA LYS A 283 12.82 -1.61 10.85
C LYS A 283 14.28 -2.02 10.99
N LEU A 284 14.52 -3.25 11.44
CA LEU A 284 15.88 -3.83 11.51
C LEU A 284 16.46 -4.02 10.11
N ALA A 285 15.66 -4.56 9.17
CA ALA A 285 16.05 -4.74 7.78
C ALA A 285 16.40 -3.42 7.07
N GLY A 286 15.69 -2.34 7.40
CA GLY A 286 15.96 -1.00 6.84
C GLY A 286 17.27 -0.34 7.31
N ARG A 287 17.87 -0.81 8.41
CA ARG A 287 19.05 -0.18 9.01
C ARG A 287 20.38 -0.64 8.41
N LYS A 288 20.48 -1.90 7.99
CA LYS A 288 21.72 -2.52 7.53
C LYS A 288 21.46 -3.31 6.26
N ASP A 289 22.35 -3.22 5.29
CA ASP A 289 22.34 -4.08 4.10
C ASP A 289 23.27 -5.27 4.37
N ASN A 290 22.69 -6.37 4.85
CA ASN A 290 23.39 -7.62 5.09
C ASN A 290 22.60 -8.79 4.49
N ILE A 291 23.19 -10.00 4.53
CA ILE A 291 22.56 -11.19 3.94
C ILE A 291 21.19 -11.50 4.57
N PHE A 292 21.04 -11.25 5.88
CA PHE A 292 19.78 -11.44 6.58
C PHE A 292 18.68 -10.51 6.04
N THR A 293 18.98 -9.21 5.87
CA THR A 293 18.01 -8.25 5.34
C THR A 293 17.66 -8.52 3.89
N ARG A 294 18.62 -8.99 3.07
CA ARG A 294 18.37 -9.40 1.67
C ARG A 294 17.43 -10.62 1.60
N VAL A 295 17.69 -11.65 2.43
CA VAL A 295 16.82 -12.83 2.50
C VAL A 295 15.42 -12.46 2.97
N MET A 296 15.30 -11.62 4.00
CA MET A 296 14.02 -11.16 4.52
C MET A 296 13.21 -10.33 3.51
N SER A 297 13.89 -9.52 2.68
CA SER A 297 13.23 -8.67 1.68
C SER A 297 12.94 -9.41 0.36
N ALA A 298 13.62 -10.52 0.07
CA ALA A 298 13.51 -11.22 -1.20
C ALA A 298 12.07 -11.65 -1.57
N PRO A 299 11.27 -12.23 -0.67
CA PRO A 299 9.88 -12.58 -0.98
C PRO A 299 9.02 -11.36 -1.31
N GLY A 300 9.25 -10.22 -0.61
CA GLY A 300 8.57 -8.97 -0.87
C GLY A 300 8.94 -8.39 -2.24
N LEU A 301 10.23 -8.38 -2.59
CA LEU A 301 10.70 -7.96 -3.92
C LEU A 301 10.13 -8.84 -5.04
N TRP A 302 9.94 -10.14 -4.78
CA TRP A 302 9.30 -11.02 -5.73
C TRP A 302 7.82 -10.67 -5.93
N LEU A 303 7.08 -10.38 -4.85
CA LEU A 303 5.68 -9.97 -4.91
C LEU A 303 5.50 -8.64 -5.68
N GLN A 304 6.47 -7.73 -5.61
CA GLN A 304 6.43 -6.47 -6.35
C GLN A 304 6.40 -6.66 -7.87
N ARG A 305 6.76 -7.83 -8.42
CA ARG A 305 6.55 -8.14 -9.85
C ARG A 305 5.07 -8.10 -10.23
N ILE A 306 4.18 -8.37 -9.27
CA ILE A 306 2.73 -8.31 -9.44
C ILE A 306 2.22 -6.92 -9.06
N SER A 307 2.61 -6.41 -7.88
CA SER A 307 2.06 -5.20 -7.27
C SER A 307 2.70 -3.88 -7.70
N THR A 308 3.68 -3.92 -8.60
CA THR A 308 4.22 -2.73 -9.27
C THR A 308 4.30 -2.95 -10.77
N LYS A 309 3.93 -1.95 -11.55
CA LYS A 309 4.01 -1.97 -13.01
C LYS A 309 4.85 -0.80 -13.51
N GLU A 310 5.33 -0.90 -14.75
CA GLU A 310 5.97 0.25 -15.40
C GLU A 310 4.91 1.33 -15.65
N PRO A 311 5.18 2.60 -15.29
CA PRO A 311 4.31 3.71 -15.64
C PRO A 311 4.28 3.88 -17.16
N GLU A 312 3.09 3.87 -17.75
CA GLU A 312 2.90 4.02 -19.19
C GLU A 312 2.83 5.49 -19.60
N GLU A 313 2.42 6.39 -18.68
CA GLU A 313 2.24 7.82 -18.92
C GLU A 313 3.25 8.64 -18.11
N ASP A 314 3.78 9.72 -18.70
CA ASP A 314 4.73 10.62 -18.05
C ASP A 314 4.11 11.39 -16.89
N GLU A 315 2.80 11.65 -16.98
CA GLU A 315 2.01 12.28 -15.92
C GLU A 315 2.02 11.48 -14.62
N MET A 316 2.07 10.15 -14.68
CA MET A 316 2.20 9.29 -13.49
C MET A 316 3.53 9.56 -12.76
N ILE A 317 4.61 9.76 -13.53
CA ILE A 317 5.92 10.11 -12.98
C ILE A 317 5.92 11.54 -12.45
N ARG A 318 5.29 12.48 -13.17
CA ARG A 318 5.14 13.87 -12.71
C ARG A 318 4.40 13.95 -11.37
N CYS A 319 3.29 13.20 -11.21
CA CYS A 319 2.59 13.08 -9.93
C CYS A 319 3.54 12.62 -8.82
N ALA A 320 4.36 11.59 -9.09
CA ALA A 320 5.32 11.08 -8.12
C ALA A 320 6.39 12.11 -7.74
N ILE A 321 6.96 12.82 -8.71
CA ILE A 321 7.96 13.87 -8.50
C ILE A 321 7.35 15.02 -7.68
N LEU A 322 6.18 15.53 -8.06
CA LEU A 322 5.53 16.63 -7.38
C LEU A 322 5.21 16.29 -5.91
N ALA A 323 4.58 15.14 -5.68
CA ALA A 323 4.29 14.70 -4.31
C ALA A 323 5.57 14.48 -3.49
N PHE A 324 6.65 13.99 -4.13
CA PHE A 324 7.93 13.75 -3.46
C PHE A 324 8.62 15.06 -3.08
N MET A 325 8.65 16.05 -3.96
CA MET A 325 9.27 17.34 -3.69
C MET A 325 8.60 18.10 -2.54
N GLU A 326 7.27 18.00 -2.41
CA GLU A 326 6.52 18.66 -1.33
C GLU A 326 6.80 18.10 0.07
N VAL A 327 7.32 16.88 0.18
CA VAL A 327 7.64 16.26 1.48
C VAL A 327 9.12 16.34 1.83
N LEU A 328 9.96 16.88 0.95
CA LEU A 328 11.37 17.11 1.22
C LEU A 328 11.56 18.18 2.31
N PRO A 329 12.56 18.02 3.20
CA PRO A 329 13.03 19.12 4.02
C PRO A 329 13.47 20.31 3.15
N GLU A 330 13.29 21.53 3.64
CA GLU A 330 13.52 22.76 2.88
C GLU A 330 14.93 22.85 2.27
N GLU A 331 15.97 22.47 3.04
CA GLU A 331 17.36 22.40 2.57
C GLU A 331 17.58 21.40 1.43
N GLU A 332 16.87 20.27 1.46
CA GLU A 332 16.96 19.24 0.43
C GLU A 332 16.17 19.66 -0.81
N LEU A 333 15.05 20.35 -0.64
CA LEU A 333 14.22 20.89 -1.71
C LEU A 333 14.96 21.94 -2.53
N GLU A 334 15.67 22.89 -1.86
CA GLU A 334 16.51 23.87 -2.52
C GLU A 334 17.64 23.21 -3.33
N THR A 335 18.25 22.17 -2.77
CA THR A 335 19.29 21.41 -3.46
C THR A 335 18.75 20.72 -4.72
N GLU A 336 17.55 20.14 -4.66
CA GLU A 336 16.92 19.47 -5.83
C GLU A 336 16.49 20.50 -6.89
N ARG A 337 15.97 21.66 -6.50
CA ARG A 337 15.66 22.76 -7.43
C ARG A 337 16.92 23.25 -8.16
N ALA A 338 18.00 23.48 -7.44
CA ALA A 338 19.28 23.90 -8.04
C ALA A 338 19.83 22.88 -9.05
N LYS A 339 19.58 21.57 -8.85
CA LYS A 339 19.96 20.54 -9.84
C LYS A 339 19.08 20.58 -11.10
N LEU A 340 17.80 20.95 -10.96
CA LEU A 340 16.89 21.06 -12.09
C LEU A 340 17.23 22.30 -12.93
N ASP A 341 17.52 23.44 -12.29
CA ASP A 341 17.92 24.68 -12.96
C ASP A 341 19.19 24.50 -13.81
N GLN A 342 20.16 23.69 -13.33
CA GLN A 342 21.39 23.37 -14.09
C GLN A 342 21.18 22.52 -15.34
N ILE A 343 20.01 21.96 -15.55
CA ILE A 343 19.68 21.14 -16.75
C ILE A 343 18.96 21.98 -17.79
N GLU A 344 18.26 23.05 -17.35
CA GLU A 344 17.53 23.96 -18.24
C GLU A 344 18.44 25.00 -18.90
N ASP A 345 19.64 25.26 -18.31
CA ASP A 345 20.70 26.07 -18.88
C ASP A 345 21.63 25.24 -19.80
#